data_34055d6e763101453a725a3e1cd0ae2b
#
_entry.id   34055d6e763101453a725a3e1cd0ae2b
#
_cell.length_a   1.000
_cell.length_b   1.000
_cell.length_c   1.000
_cell.angle_alpha   90.00
_cell.angle_beta   90.00
_cell.angle_gamma   90.00
#
_symmetry.space_group_name_H-M   'P 1'
#
loop_
_entity.id
_entity.type
_entity.pdbx_description
1 polymer ?
#
loop_
_entity_poly.entity_id
_entity_poly.type
_entity_poly.pdbx_seq_one_letter_code
_entity_poly.pdbx_strand_id
1 'polypeptide(L)'
;MNGKLLTTEKLVKEYRQRRVVNGVSITVEAGEIVGLLGPNGAGKTTTFNMVVGVIKPDEGAVRFQARDITRLPMHKRARLGMGYLTQEPSIFRKLTVEQNILAILETCRLKRAERAVRLKYLLDELDMARLAKSKAYTLSGGEKRRLEITRALVTSPKLLLLDEPFSGIDPIAVYEVQKIVRRLKERGLGILITDHNVRETLKLVDRAYLIHKGEVVYAGVGEELVNDPKAREIYLGPEFNL
;
A
#
# COMPACT_ATOMS: atom_id res chain seq x y z
N MET A 1 6.75 -20.94 -12.40
CA MET A 1 5.66 -20.84 -11.38
C MET A 1 5.30 -19.37 -11.25
N ASN A 2 4.02 -19.03 -11.43
CA ASN A 2 3.55 -17.65 -11.55
C ASN A 2 3.96 -16.80 -10.34
N GLY A 3 4.67 -15.70 -10.59
CA GLY A 3 5.14 -14.74 -9.60
C GLY A 3 4.06 -13.94 -8.88
N LYS A 4 2.78 -14.34 -9.01
CA LYS A 4 1.63 -13.66 -8.40
C LYS A 4 1.63 -13.77 -6.88
N LEU A 5 1.86 -12.65 -6.21
CA LEU A 5 1.77 -12.55 -4.75
C LEU A 5 0.32 -12.38 -4.30
N LEU A 6 -0.40 -11.45 -4.92
CA LEU A 6 -1.80 -11.15 -4.62
C LEU A 6 -2.66 -11.39 -5.87
N THR A 7 -3.80 -11.99 -5.69
CA THR A 7 -4.85 -12.10 -6.71
C THR A 7 -6.20 -11.88 -6.06
N THR A 8 -7.02 -11.05 -6.67
CA THR A 8 -8.45 -10.98 -6.36
C THR A 8 -9.25 -11.53 -7.53
N GLU A 9 -10.31 -12.25 -7.24
CA GLU A 9 -11.15 -12.92 -8.23
C GLU A 9 -12.58 -12.40 -8.06
N LYS A 10 -13.04 -11.56 -8.99
CA LYS A 10 -14.43 -11.05 -9.10
C LYS A 10 -15.00 -10.56 -7.76
N LEU A 11 -14.26 -9.71 -7.05
CA LEU A 11 -14.72 -9.16 -5.78
C LEU A 11 -15.99 -8.34 -5.95
N VAL A 12 -16.98 -8.62 -5.12
CA VAL A 12 -18.23 -7.85 -5.02
C VAL A 12 -18.41 -7.37 -3.59
N LYS A 13 -18.84 -6.11 -3.46
CA LYS A 13 -19.29 -5.54 -2.19
C LYS A 13 -20.51 -4.66 -2.39
N GLU A 14 -21.54 -4.95 -1.61
CA GLU A 14 -22.82 -4.25 -1.64
C GLU A 14 -23.09 -3.58 -0.28
N TYR A 15 -23.63 -2.37 -0.31
CA TYR A 15 -24.14 -1.66 0.85
C TYR A 15 -25.52 -1.11 0.52
N ARG A 16 -26.53 -1.48 1.31
CA ARG A 16 -27.94 -1.00 1.15
C ARG A 16 -28.41 -1.12 -0.30
N GLN A 17 -28.28 -2.30 -0.90
CA GLN A 17 -28.67 -2.64 -2.28
C GLN A 17 -27.88 -1.88 -3.38
N ARG A 18 -26.81 -1.18 -3.02
CA ARG A 18 -25.91 -0.56 -4.00
C ARG A 18 -24.59 -1.32 -4.06
N ARG A 19 -24.27 -1.86 -5.23
CA ARG A 19 -22.95 -2.47 -5.49
C ARG A 19 -21.89 -1.37 -5.61
N VAL A 20 -21.00 -1.31 -4.62
CA VAL A 20 -19.88 -0.36 -4.57
C VAL A 20 -18.65 -0.93 -5.25
N VAL A 21 -18.51 -2.26 -5.22
CA VAL A 21 -17.51 -3.03 -5.97
C VAL A 21 -18.26 -4.13 -6.71
N ASN A 22 -18.01 -4.29 -8.00
CA ASN A 22 -18.73 -5.17 -8.89
C ASN A 22 -17.77 -5.96 -9.80
N GLY A 23 -17.35 -7.13 -9.34
CA GLY A 23 -16.54 -8.06 -10.11
C GLY A 23 -15.06 -7.67 -10.25
N VAL A 24 -14.48 -6.89 -9.31
CA VAL A 24 -13.09 -6.41 -9.39
C VAL A 24 -12.11 -7.56 -9.26
N SER A 25 -11.24 -7.69 -10.26
CA SER A 25 -10.13 -8.65 -10.30
C SER A 25 -8.82 -7.91 -10.54
N ILE A 26 -7.88 -8.00 -9.58
CA ILE A 26 -6.55 -7.40 -9.66
C ILE A 26 -5.48 -8.43 -9.29
N THR A 27 -4.28 -8.22 -9.78
CA THR A 27 -3.10 -9.04 -9.41
C THR A 27 -1.94 -8.14 -9.06
N VAL A 28 -1.05 -8.61 -8.18
CA VAL A 28 0.24 -8.00 -7.87
C VAL A 28 1.29 -9.10 -7.87
N GLU A 29 2.40 -8.88 -8.55
CA GLU A 29 3.54 -9.81 -8.60
C GLU A 29 4.65 -9.40 -7.62
N ALA A 30 5.62 -10.29 -7.40
CA ALA A 30 6.81 -9.97 -6.64
C ALA A 30 7.67 -8.95 -7.41
N GLY A 31 8.14 -7.90 -6.74
CA GLY A 31 8.92 -6.84 -7.39
C GLY A 31 8.12 -5.98 -8.37
N GLU A 32 6.81 -5.87 -8.18
CA GLU A 32 5.93 -5.05 -8.99
C GLU A 32 5.24 -3.98 -8.13
N ILE A 33 5.09 -2.76 -8.68
CA ILE A 33 4.26 -1.69 -8.10
C ILE A 33 2.99 -1.57 -8.93
N VAL A 34 1.86 -1.85 -8.32
CA VAL A 34 0.53 -1.78 -8.96
C VAL A 34 -0.27 -0.63 -8.37
N GLY A 35 -0.77 0.25 -9.24
CA GLY A 35 -1.66 1.34 -8.88
C GLY A 35 -3.14 0.93 -8.94
N LEU A 36 -3.91 1.32 -7.93
CA LEU A 36 -5.37 1.22 -7.93
C LEU A 36 -5.95 2.63 -7.99
N LEU A 37 -6.33 3.07 -9.19
CA LEU A 37 -6.70 4.43 -9.52
C LEU A 37 -8.20 4.56 -9.79
N GLY A 38 -8.70 5.78 -9.80
CA GLY A 38 -10.10 6.07 -10.14
C GLY A 38 -10.65 7.28 -9.38
N PRO A 39 -11.80 7.83 -9.80
CA PRO A 39 -12.42 8.97 -9.14
C PRO A 39 -12.91 8.65 -7.73
N ASN A 40 -13.30 9.69 -6.98
CA ASN A 40 -13.89 9.51 -5.66
C ASN A 40 -15.20 8.72 -5.75
N GLY A 41 -15.39 7.78 -4.81
CA GLY A 41 -16.55 6.89 -4.82
C GLY A 41 -16.51 5.75 -5.86
N ALA A 42 -15.41 5.58 -6.60
CA ALA A 42 -15.28 4.51 -7.60
C ALA A 42 -15.21 3.09 -7.03
N GLY A 43 -14.98 2.94 -5.71
CA GLY A 43 -14.82 1.63 -5.05
C GLY A 43 -13.38 1.27 -4.66
N LYS A 44 -12.38 2.15 -4.90
CA LYS A 44 -10.96 1.91 -4.58
C LYS A 44 -10.73 1.50 -3.13
N THR A 45 -11.12 2.37 -2.19
CA THR A 45 -10.93 2.15 -0.74
C THR A 45 -11.65 0.89 -0.27
N THR A 46 -12.84 0.59 -0.81
CA THR A 46 -13.57 -0.64 -0.48
C THR A 46 -12.81 -1.87 -0.99
N THR A 47 -12.33 -1.84 -2.24
CA THR A 47 -11.51 -2.92 -2.81
C THR A 47 -10.23 -3.11 -1.99
N PHE A 48 -9.55 -2.03 -1.67
CA PHE A 48 -8.33 -2.04 -0.88
C PHE A 48 -8.57 -2.64 0.52
N ASN A 49 -9.64 -2.22 1.20
CA ASN A 49 -10.03 -2.75 2.51
C ASN A 49 -10.43 -4.23 2.48
N MET A 50 -10.99 -4.73 1.36
CA MET A 50 -11.20 -6.16 1.16
C MET A 50 -9.88 -6.92 1.02
N VAL A 51 -8.88 -6.34 0.33
CA VAL A 51 -7.53 -6.92 0.21
C VAL A 51 -6.80 -6.91 1.56
N VAL A 52 -6.91 -5.82 2.33
CA VAL A 52 -6.33 -5.72 3.69
C VAL A 52 -7.00 -6.68 4.68
N GLY A 53 -8.28 -6.98 4.50
CA GLY A 53 -9.08 -7.83 5.40
C GLY A 53 -9.80 -7.07 6.52
N VAL A 54 -10.02 -5.77 6.32
CA VAL A 54 -10.89 -4.93 7.16
C VAL A 54 -12.36 -5.18 6.81
N ILE A 55 -12.64 -5.33 5.50
CA ILE A 55 -13.97 -5.61 4.97
C ILE A 55 -13.97 -7.01 4.35
N LYS A 56 -15.05 -7.77 4.54
CA LYS A 56 -15.26 -9.05 3.83
C LYS A 56 -16.00 -8.77 2.53
N PRO A 57 -15.53 -9.34 1.40
CA PRO A 57 -16.32 -9.33 0.17
C PRO A 57 -17.60 -10.15 0.36
N ASP A 58 -18.66 -9.79 -0.36
CA ASP A 58 -19.91 -10.55 -0.40
C ASP A 58 -19.77 -11.71 -1.40
N GLU A 59 -19.06 -11.47 -2.52
CA GLU A 59 -18.72 -12.49 -3.52
C GLU A 59 -17.25 -12.34 -3.94
N GLY A 60 -16.71 -13.39 -4.54
CA GLY A 60 -15.34 -13.45 -5.02
C GLY A 60 -14.34 -13.92 -3.97
N ALA A 61 -13.06 -13.85 -4.30
CA ALA A 61 -12.00 -14.37 -3.46
C ALA A 61 -10.75 -13.45 -3.45
N VAL A 62 -10.02 -13.45 -2.34
CA VAL A 62 -8.70 -12.86 -2.19
C VAL A 62 -7.69 -13.96 -1.93
N ARG A 63 -6.65 -14.07 -2.77
CA ARG A 63 -5.57 -15.05 -2.61
C ARG A 63 -4.24 -14.35 -2.41
N PHE A 64 -3.46 -14.86 -1.48
CA PHE A 64 -2.09 -14.43 -1.24
C PHE A 64 -1.16 -15.64 -1.32
N GLN A 65 -0.17 -15.60 -2.22
CA GLN A 65 0.71 -16.74 -2.51
C GLN A 65 -0.08 -18.04 -2.77
N ALA A 66 -1.08 -17.97 -3.65
CA ALA A 66 -2.03 -19.03 -3.98
C ALA A 66 -2.94 -19.51 -2.83
N ARG A 67 -2.72 -19.07 -1.59
CA ARG A 67 -3.57 -19.39 -0.45
C ARG A 67 -4.80 -18.49 -0.44
N ASP A 68 -5.98 -19.06 -0.27
CA ASP A 68 -7.21 -18.29 -0.02
C ASP A 68 -7.16 -17.62 1.37
N ILE A 69 -7.27 -16.29 1.37
CA ILE A 69 -7.27 -15.46 2.59
C ILE A 69 -8.57 -14.67 2.73
N THR A 70 -9.57 -14.93 1.91
CA THR A 70 -10.83 -14.17 1.81
C THR A 70 -11.46 -13.93 3.17
N ARG A 71 -11.50 -14.96 4.01
CA ARG A 71 -12.12 -14.90 5.35
C ARG A 71 -11.14 -14.59 6.49
N LEU A 72 -9.84 -14.42 6.17
CA LEU A 72 -8.85 -14.12 7.19
C LEU A 72 -8.89 -12.63 7.58
N PRO A 73 -8.93 -12.31 8.88
CA PRO A 73 -8.84 -10.93 9.36
C PRO A 73 -7.43 -10.36 9.14
N MET A 74 -7.31 -9.03 9.13
CA MET A 74 -6.08 -8.28 8.85
C MET A 74 -4.86 -8.80 9.63
N HIS A 75 -4.97 -9.05 10.93
CA HIS A 75 -3.83 -9.53 11.74
C HIS A 75 -3.29 -10.90 11.31
N LYS A 76 -4.15 -11.79 10.77
CA LYS A 76 -3.71 -13.07 10.20
C LYS A 76 -3.04 -12.88 8.85
N ARG A 77 -3.54 -11.95 8.02
CA ARG A 77 -2.90 -11.57 6.74
C ARG A 77 -1.53 -10.95 6.98
N ALA A 78 -1.39 -10.08 7.99
CA ALA A 78 -0.10 -9.51 8.39
C ALA A 78 0.94 -10.59 8.73
N ARG A 79 0.53 -11.64 9.48
CA ARG A 79 1.41 -12.78 9.81
C ARG A 79 1.80 -13.64 8.62
N LEU A 80 1.05 -13.58 7.52
CA LEU A 80 1.40 -14.25 6.27
C LEU A 80 2.40 -13.45 5.43
N GLY A 81 2.69 -12.19 5.80
CA GLY A 81 3.64 -11.33 5.10
C GLY A 81 2.99 -10.20 4.29
N MET A 82 1.84 -9.69 4.72
CA MET A 82 1.21 -8.50 4.16
C MET A 82 1.45 -7.31 5.10
N GLY A 83 2.21 -6.31 4.65
CA GLY A 83 2.36 -5.03 5.35
C GLY A 83 1.26 -4.06 4.91
N TYR A 84 0.83 -3.17 5.80
CA TYR A 84 -0.19 -2.18 5.52
C TYR A 84 0.17 -0.82 6.10
N LEU A 85 0.14 0.20 5.25
CA LEU A 85 0.25 1.60 5.58
C LEU A 85 -1.13 2.23 5.42
N THR A 86 -1.71 2.69 6.52
CA THR A 86 -3.03 3.31 6.56
C THR A 86 -3.01 4.74 6.05
N GLN A 87 -4.13 5.24 5.54
CA GLN A 87 -4.32 6.64 5.20
C GLN A 87 -4.15 7.53 6.44
N GLU A 88 -4.79 7.15 7.56
CA GLU A 88 -4.66 7.89 8.81
C GLU A 88 -3.32 7.60 9.50
N PRO A 89 -2.68 8.64 10.11
CA PRO A 89 -1.43 8.47 10.83
C PRO A 89 -1.54 7.44 11.96
N SER A 90 -0.70 6.41 11.91
CA SER A 90 -0.73 5.29 12.87
C SER A 90 0.41 5.30 13.90
N ILE A 91 1.26 6.35 13.91
CA ILE A 91 2.41 6.45 14.80
C ILE A 91 1.99 6.70 16.26
N PHE A 92 2.74 6.13 17.19
CA PHE A 92 2.62 6.45 18.62
C PHE A 92 3.33 7.77 18.91
N ARG A 93 2.58 8.87 18.90
CA ARG A 93 3.10 10.25 18.92
C ARG A 93 4.02 10.54 20.10
N LYS A 94 3.74 9.98 21.29
CA LYS A 94 4.53 10.19 22.53
C LYS A 94 5.77 9.29 22.65
N LEU A 95 5.89 8.27 21.79
CA LEU A 95 7.07 7.41 21.74
C LEU A 95 8.15 8.01 20.86
N THR A 96 9.41 7.59 21.07
CA THR A 96 10.51 7.92 20.14
C THR A 96 10.37 7.10 18.86
N VAL A 97 11.16 7.45 17.83
CA VAL A 97 11.23 6.70 16.59
C VAL A 97 11.56 5.23 16.85
N GLU A 98 12.64 4.97 17.60
CA GLU A 98 13.05 3.60 17.94
C GLU A 98 11.98 2.88 18.76
N GLN A 99 11.32 3.55 19.71
CA GLN A 99 10.24 2.97 20.51
C GLN A 99 9.02 2.59 19.65
N ASN A 100 8.71 3.39 18.63
CA ASN A 100 7.66 3.06 17.65
C ASN A 100 7.94 1.77 16.90
N ILE A 101 9.19 1.54 16.51
CA ILE A 101 9.62 0.32 15.81
C ILE A 101 9.67 -0.86 16.78
N LEU A 102 10.25 -0.65 17.98
CA LEU A 102 10.34 -1.67 19.02
C LEU A 102 8.97 -2.20 19.45
N ALA A 103 7.96 -1.33 19.58
CA ALA A 103 6.60 -1.73 19.94
C ALA A 103 6.01 -2.78 18.98
N ILE A 104 6.38 -2.73 17.69
CA ILE A 104 5.98 -3.76 16.72
C ILE A 104 6.91 -4.98 16.80
N LEU A 105 8.23 -4.78 16.93
CA LEU A 105 9.20 -5.86 17.07
C LEU A 105 8.91 -6.76 18.29
N GLU A 106 8.36 -6.21 19.37
CA GLU A 106 7.96 -6.97 20.56
C GLU A 106 6.83 -7.95 20.29
N THR A 107 5.99 -7.68 19.28
CA THR A 107 4.95 -8.63 18.86
C THR A 107 5.49 -9.76 17.98
N CYS A 108 6.73 -9.63 17.49
CA CYS A 108 7.41 -10.65 16.71
C CYS A 108 8.08 -11.68 17.65
N ARG A 109 8.15 -12.95 17.21
CA ARG A 109 8.82 -14.02 17.96
C ARG A 109 10.35 -13.94 17.78
N LEU A 110 10.97 -12.80 18.20
CA LEU A 110 12.40 -12.56 18.11
C LEU A 110 13.01 -12.47 19.52
N LYS A 111 14.23 -12.99 19.68
CA LYS A 111 15.03 -12.79 20.89
C LYS A 111 15.48 -11.33 21.01
N ARG A 112 15.84 -10.89 22.22
CA ARG A 112 16.26 -9.49 22.49
C ARG A 112 17.41 -9.03 21.57
N ALA A 113 18.41 -9.88 21.36
CA ALA A 113 19.54 -9.56 20.48
C ALA A 113 19.10 -9.41 19.01
N GLU A 114 18.23 -10.29 18.52
CA GLU A 114 17.69 -10.24 17.15
C GLU A 114 16.85 -8.98 16.93
N ARG A 115 16.07 -8.55 17.94
CA ARG A 115 15.32 -7.29 17.89
C ARG A 115 16.25 -6.08 17.76
N ALA A 116 17.37 -6.06 18.51
CA ALA A 116 18.34 -4.96 18.45
C ALA A 116 18.99 -4.87 17.06
N VAL A 117 19.39 -6.00 16.48
CA VAL A 117 19.93 -6.06 15.11
C VAL A 117 18.89 -5.59 14.10
N ARG A 118 17.66 -6.08 14.20
CA ARG A 118 16.57 -5.72 13.29
C ARG A 118 16.17 -4.24 13.41
N LEU A 119 16.13 -3.70 14.62
CA LEU A 119 15.89 -2.27 14.86
C LEU A 119 16.95 -1.41 14.15
N LYS A 120 18.24 -1.72 14.35
CA LYS A 120 19.33 -1.00 13.70
C LYS A 120 19.18 -1.05 12.19
N TYR A 121 18.99 -2.24 11.63
CA TYR A 121 18.79 -2.41 10.19
C TYR A 121 17.64 -1.53 9.64
N LEU A 122 16.47 -1.53 10.31
CA LEU A 122 15.30 -0.76 9.88
C LEU A 122 15.52 0.75 9.98
N LEU A 123 16.24 1.21 11.00
CA LEU A 123 16.59 2.62 11.15
C LEU A 123 17.55 3.10 10.05
N ASP A 124 18.54 2.27 9.71
CA ASP A 124 19.54 2.59 8.69
C ASP A 124 18.89 2.53 7.29
N GLU A 125 18.02 1.54 7.03
CA GLU A 125 17.37 1.32 5.73
C GLU A 125 16.56 2.53 5.24
N LEU A 126 15.87 3.23 6.16
CA LEU A 126 14.99 4.36 5.84
C LEU A 126 15.53 5.71 6.34
N ASP A 127 16.84 5.81 6.56
CA ASP A 127 17.54 7.03 6.98
C ASP A 127 16.95 7.67 8.26
N MET A 128 16.51 6.82 9.21
CA MET A 128 15.89 7.22 10.46
C MET A 128 16.85 7.16 11.67
N ALA A 129 18.09 6.69 11.48
CA ALA A 129 19.03 6.46 12.58
C ALA A 129 19.32 7.73 13.41
N ARG A 130 19.52 8.88 12.73
CA ARG A 130 19.73 10.19 13.39
C ARG A 130 18.53 10.65 14.23
N LEU A 131 17.33 10.17 13.91
CA LEU A 131 16.07 10.53 14.56
C LEU A 131 15.62 9.50 15.60
N ALA A 132 16.40 8.42 15.83
CA ALA A 132 16.00 7.30 16.66
C ALA A 132 15.48 7.71 18.07
N LYS A 133 16.09 8.71 18.68
CA LYS A 133 15.73 9.23 20.01
C LYS A 133 14.70 10.37 19.96
N SER A 134 14.37 10.91 18.79
CA SER A 134 13.39 11.98 18.63
C SER A 134 11.99 11.47 18.91
N LYS A 135 11.15 12.27 19.59
CA LYS A 135 9.73 11.95 19.79
C LYS A 135 8.97 12.06 18.47
N ALA A 136 8.08 11.11 18.19
CA ALA A 136 7.38 11.06 16.89
C ALA A 136 6.50 12.29 16.61
N TYR A 137 6.05 13.02 17.63
CA TYR A 137 5.30 14.27 17.41
C TYR A 137 6.18 15.43 16.88
N THR A 138 7.50 15.38 17.05
CA THR A 138 8.44 16.41 16.58
C THR A 138 8.85 16.22 15.12
N LEU A 139 8.52 15.09 14.52
CA LEU A 139 8.88 14.76 13.14
C LEU A 139 8.10 15.62 12.14
N SER A 140 8.74 15.96 11.01
CA SER A 140 8.07 16.51 9.82
C SER A 140 7.08 15.52 9.22
N GLY A 141 6.25 15.96 8.26
CA GLY A 141 5.31 15.09 7.55
C GLY A 141 6.00 13.92 6.86
N GLY A 142 7.06 14.19 6.10
CA GLY A 142 7.86 13.17 5.41
C GLY A 142 8.56 12.20 6.36
N GLU A 143 9.11 12.69 7.49
CA GLU A 143 9.73 11.84 8.51
C GLU A 143 8.71 10.94 9.21
N LYS A 144 7.49 11.45 9.48
CA LYS A 144 6.37 10.63 9.98
C LYS A 144 6.02 9.53 8.99
N ARG A 145 5.93 9.86 7.70
CA ARG A 145 5.60 8.88 6.66
C ARG A 145 6.67 7.81 6.53
N ARG A 146 7.96 8.19 6.61
CA ARG A 146 9.07 7.21 6.67
C ARG A 146 8.96 6.29 7.88
N LEU A 147 8.65 6.83 9.06
CA LEU A 147 8.46 6.02 10.26
C LEU A 147 7.30 5.02 10.11
N GLU A 148 6.18 5.42 9.50
CA GLU A 148 5.03 4.55 9.24
C GLU A 148 5.40 3.41 8.29
N ILE A 149 6.13 3.71 7.19
CA ILE A 149 6.65 2.69 6.27
C ILE A 149 7.60 1.76 7.02
N THR A 150 8.53 2.30 7.84
CA THR A 150 9.45 1.49 8.65
C THR A 150 8.69 0.51 9.53
N ARG A 151 7.63 0.96 10.18
CA ARG A 151 6.77 0.10 11.02
C ARG A 151 6.09 -1.00 10.22
N ALA A 152 5.60 -0.70 9.02
CA ALA A 152 5.01 -1.71 8.14
C ALA A 152 6.02 -2.77 7.66
N LEU A 153 7.32 -2.42 7.60
CA LEU A 153 8.41 -3.33 7.21
C LEU A 153 8.94 -4.19 8.35
N VAL A 154 8.55 -3.94 9.60
CA VAL A 154 9.04 -4.69 10.79
C VAL A 154 8.84 -6.20 10.64
N THR A 155 7.71 -6.63 10.10
CA THR A 155 7.35 -8.03 9.92
C THR A 155 7.96 -8.69 8.68
N SER A 156 8.87 -8.00 7.96
CA SER A 156 9.47 -8.46 6.71
C SER A 156 8.41 -8.91 5.68
N PRO A 157 7.49 -8.02 5.31
CA PRO A 157 6.41 -8.38 4.39
C PRO A 157 6.94 -8.74 3.01
N LYS A 158 6.17 -9.54 2.26
CA LYS A 158 6.36 -9.82 0.84
C LYS A 158 5.50 -8.91 -0.05
N LEU A 159 4.39 -8.43 0.50
CA LEU A 159 3.46 -7.48 -0.11
C LEU A 159 3.27 -6.28 0.81
N LEU A 160 3.39 -5.09 0.27
CA LEU A 160 3.13 -3.84 0.98
C LEU A 160 1.91 -3.14 0.36
N LEU A 161 0.95 -2.83 1.18
CA LEU A 161 -0.27 -2.12 0.82
C LEU A 161 -0.14 -0.68 1.29
N LEU A 162 -0.17 0.28 0.37
CA LEU A 162 0.02 1.72 0.63
C LEU A 162 -1.27 2.48 0.32
N ASP A 163 -1.96 2.92 1.37
CA ASP A 163 -3.20 3.70 1.25
C ASP A 163 -2.87 5.19 1.36
N GLU A 164 -2.94 5.89 0.22
CA GLU A 164 -2.64 7.31 0.07
C GLU A 164 -1.29 7.75 0.68
N PRO A 165 -0.15 7.13 0.27
CA PRO A 165 1.14 7.42 0.86
C PRO A 165 1.63 8.85 0.65
N PHE A 166 1.10 9.59 -0.32
CA PHE A 166 1.50 10.95 -0.67
C PHE A 166 0.60 12.03 -0.07
N SER A 167 -0.48 11.62 0.62
CA SER A 167 -1.45 12.55 1.21
C SER A 167 -0.82 13.35 2.35
N GLY A 168 -1.00 14.70 2.32
CA GLY A 168 -0.62 15.59 3.42
C GLY A 168 0.88 15.79 3.61
N ILE A 169 1.72 15.46 2.64
CA ILE A 169 3.17 15.71 2.66
C ILE A 169 3.58 16.63 1.50
N ASP A 170 4.69 17.34 1.67
CA ASP A 170 5.23 18.26 0.66
C ASP A 170 5.89 17.51 -0.52
N PRO A 171 6.11 18.19 -1.68
CA PRO A 171 6.66 17.54 -2.88
C PRO A 171 8.03 16.88 -2.67
N ILE A 172 8.90 17.45 -1.80
CA ILE A 172 10.21 16.86 -1.51
C ILE A 172 10.02 15.55 -0.78
N ALA A 173 9.11 15.52 0.20
CA ALA A 173 8.78 14.31 0.95
C ALA A 173 8.12 13.24 0.05
N VAL A 174 7.26 13.65 -0.92
CA VAL A 174 6.71 12.72 -1.92
C VAL A 174 7.83 12.02 -2.70
N TYR A 175 8.80 12.80 -3.20
CA TYR A 175 9.96 12.25 -3.92
C TYR A 175 10.77 11.25 -3.07
N GLU A 176 11.01 11.57 -1.79
CA GLU A 176 11.72 10.65 -0.88
C GLU A 176 10.93 9.36 -0.63
N VAL A 177 9.60 9.44 -0.46
CA VAL A 177 8.74 8.26 -0.33
C VAL A 177 8.78 7.42 -1.61
N GLN A 178 8.72 8.04 -2.79
CA GLN A 178 8.83 7.33 -4.07
C GLN A 178 10.16 6.58 -4.19
N LYS A 179 11.29 7.20 -3.79
CA LYS A 179 12.60 6.53 -3.75
C LYS A 179 12.59 5.29 -2.86
N ILE A 180 11.99 5.41 -1.68
CA ILE A 180 11.85 4.28 -0.76
C ILE A 180 11.05 3.16 -1.42
N VAL A 181 9.89 3.47 -2.00
CA VAL A 181 9.01 2.49 -2.65
C VAL A 181 9.71 1.79 -3.80
N ARG A 182 10.47 2.51 -4.67
CA ARG A 182 11.28 1.91 -5.74
C ARG A 182 12.34 0.95 -5.19
N ARG A 183 13.07 1.36 -4.15
CA ARG A 183 14.08 0.52 -3.49
C ARG A 183 13.47 -0.76 -2.91
N LEU A 184 12.26 -0.68 -2.34
CA LEU A 184 11.54 -1.84 -1.83
C LEU A 184 11.12 -2.80 -2.95
N LYS A 185 10.64 -2.27 -4.08
CA LYS A 185 10.37 -3.05 -5.30
C LYS A 185 11.61 -3.79 -5.79
N GLU A 186 12.76 -3.10 -5.89
CA GLU A 186 14.04 -3.69 -6.33
C GLU A 186 14.48 -4.87 -5.44
N ARG A 187 14.05 -4.90 -4.19
CA ARG A 187 14.25 -6.01 -3.25
C ARG A 187 13.21 -7.12 -3.37
N GLY A 188 12.34 -7.04 -4.35
CA GLY A 188 11.34 -8.07 -4.64
C GLY A 188 10.02 -7.91 -3.88
N LEU A 189 9.77 -6.79 -3.16
CA LEU A 189 8.46 -6.56 -2.58
C LEU A 189 7.43 -6.27 -3.68
N GLY A 190 6.29 -6.97 -3.63
CA GLY A 190 5.11 -6.54 -4.37
C GLY A 190 4.44 -5.37 -3.63
N ILE A 191 3.97 -4.37 -4.37
CA ILE A 191 3.39 -3.17 -3.78
C ILE A 191 2.05 -2.86 -4.46
N LEU A 192 1.00 -2.69 -3.66
CA LEU A 192 -0.28 -2.16 -4.12
C LEU A 192 -0.46 -0.77 -3.51
N ILE A 193 -0.66 0.23 -4.37
CA ILE A 193 -0.79 1.63 -3.96
C ILE A 193 -2.11 2.23 -4.46
N THR A 194 -2.75 3.03 -3.63
CA THR A 194 -3.81 3.95 -4.05
C THR A 194 -3.48 5.35 -3.56
N ASP A 195 -3.71 6.36 -4.39
CA ASP A 195 -3.48 7.77 -4.03
C ASP A 195 -4.36 8.69 -4.86
N HIS A 196 -4.63 9.89 -4.34
CA HIS A 196 -5.32 10.95 -5.06
C HIS A 196 -4.37 11.73 -5.97
N ASN A 197 -3.07 11.71 -5.71
CA ASN A 197 -2.05 12.33 -6.55
C ASN A 197 -1.73 11.41 -7.74
N VAL A 198 -2.60 11.48 -8.76
CA VAL A 198 -2.54 10.60 -9.94
C VAL A 198 -1.20 10.70 -10.66
N ARG A 199 -0.70 11.94 -10.85
CA ARG A 199 0.57 12.19 -11.57
C ARG A 199 1.74 11.53 -10.87
N GLU A 200 1.87 11.70 -9.55
CA GLU A 200 2.96 11.11 -8.78
C GLU A 200 2.83 9.59 -8.66
N THR A 201 1.61 9.08 -8.64
CA THR A 201 1.37 7.64 -8.64
C THR A 201 1.73 7.01 -9.98
N LEU A 202 1.31 7.60 -11.11
CA LEU A 202 1.62 7.08 -12.45
C LEU A 202 3.11 7.07 -12.78
N LYS A 203 3.90 8.02 -12.25
CA LYS A 203 5.37 8.02 -12.37
C LYS A 203 6.05 6.88 -11.59
N LEU A 204 5.33 6.24 -10.67
CA LEU A 204 5.87 5.24 -9.77
C LEU A 204 5.46 3.82 -10.13
N VAL A 205 4.25 3.61 -10.64
CA VAL A 205 3.67 2.29 -10.87
C VAL A 205 4.14 1.67 -12.19
N ASP A 206 4.35 0.37 -12.18
CA ASP A 206 4.60 -0.41 -13.39
C ASP A 206 3.30 -0.67 -14.13
N ARG A 207 2.23 -0.97 -13.39
CA ARG A 207 0.93 -1.31 -13.92
C ARG A 207 -0.18 -0.64 -13.09
N ALA A 208 -1.28 -0.28 -13.74
CA ALA A 208 -2.41 0.35 -13.09
C ALA A 208 -3.73 -0.34 -13.42
N TYR A 209 -4.61 -0.37 -12.44
CA TYR A 209 -6.03 -0.66 -12.60
C TYR A 209 -6.82 0.63 -12.37
N LEU A 210 -7.63 1.02 -13.34
CA LEU A 210 -8.56 2.13 -13.19
C LEU A 210 -9.94 1.57 -12.83
N ILE A 211 -10.44 1.94 -11.66
CA ILE A 211 -11.79 1.59 -11.21
C ILE A 211 -12.73 2.76 -11.46
N HIS A 212 -13.88 2.47 -12.05
CA HIS A 212 -14.98 3.39 -12.23
C HIS A 212 -16.31 2.69 -11.91
N LYS A 213 -17.14 3.30 -11.06
CA LYS A 213 -18.46 2.74 -10.64
C LYS A 213 -18.40 1.28 -10.17
N GLY A 214 -17.33 0.94 -9.47
CA GLY A 214 -17.12 -0.41 -8.90
C GLY A 214 -16.51 -1.43 -9.84
N GLU A 215 -16.21 -1.11 -11.08
CA GLU A 215 -15.66 -2.03 -12.09
C GLU A 215 -14.27 -1.57 -12.57
N VAL A 216 -13.44 -2.54 -12.97
CA VAL A 216 -12.17 -2.25 -13.63
C VAL A 216 -12.44 -1.88 -15.09
N VAL A 217 -12.14 -0.64 -15.47
CA VAL A 217 -12.34 -0.13 -16.82
C VAL A 217 -11.06 -0.05 -17.65
N TYR A 218 -9.89 -0.11 -16.97
CA TYR A 218 -8.58 -0.23 -17.59
C TYR A 218 -7.69 -1.12 -16.72
N ALA A 219 -6.86 -1.93 -17.35
CA ALA A 219 -5.81 -2.71 -16.72
C ALA A 219 -4.61 -2.82 -17.67
N GLY A 220 -3.48 -2.24 -17.34
CA GLY A 220 -2.31 -2.20 -18.22
C GLY A 220 -1.14 -1.42 -17.64
N VAL A 221 -0.16 -1.10 -18.47
CA VAL A 221 1.02 -0.32 -18.11
C VAL A 221 0.60 1.07 -17.64
N GLY A 222 1.20 1.56 -16.54
CA GLY A 222 0.82 2.85 -15.94
C GLY A 222 0.99 4.04 -16.90
N GLU A 223 2.06 4.04 -17.69
CA GLU A 223 2.32 5.10 -18.67
C GLU A 223 1.32 5.10 -19.84
N GLU A 224 0.85 3.92 -20.25
CA GLU A 224 -0.14 3.80 -21.34
C GLU A 224 -1.53 4.30 -20.94
N LEU A 225 -1.86 4.24 -19.64
CA LEU A 225 -3.12 4.78 -19.10
C LEU A 225 -3.33 6.25 -19.47
N VAL A 226 -2.25 7.03 -19.54
CA VAL A 226 -2.31 8.47 -19.87
C VAL A 226 -2.88 8.73 -21.27
N ASN A 227 -2.67 7.79 -22.18
CA ASN A 227 -3.12 7.87 -23.57
C ASN A 227 -4.43 7.13 -23.83
N ASP A 228 -4.97 6.42 -22.83
CA ASP A 228 -6.24 5.71 -22.97
C ASP A 228 -7.42 6.69 -23.04
N PRO A 229 -8.23 6.69 -24.13
CA PRO A 229 -9.32 7.63 -24.31
C PRO A 229 -10.37 7.57 -23.20
N LYS A 230 -10.67 6.37 -22.70
CA LYS A 230 -11.66 6.15 -21.65
C LYS A 230 -11.14 6.64 -20.29
N ALA A 231 -9.85 6.44 -20.00
CA ALA A 231 -9.22 6.96 -18.79
C ALA A 231 -9.20 8.50 -18.78
N ARG A 232 -8.94 9.13 -19.93
CA ARG A 232 -9.01 10.59 -20.08
C ARG A 232 -10.42 11.12 -19.87
N GLU A 233 -11.41 10.50 -20.47
CA GLU A 233 -12.81 10.91 -20.35
C GLU A 233 -13.32 10.85 -18.91
N ILE A 234 -13.03 9.76 -18.16
CA ILE A 234 -13.68 9.50 -16.88
C ILE A 234 -12.85 9.90 -15.66
N TYR A 235 -11.53 10.16 -15.81
CA TYR A 235 -10.65 10.35 -14.66
C TYR A 235 -9.55 11.39 -14.85
N LEU A 236 -8.76 11.33 -15.92
CA LEU A 236 -7.57 12.17 -16.08
C LEU A 236 -7.90 13.56 -16.59
N GLY A 237 -8.93 13.67 -17.45
CA GLY A 237 -9.23 14.89 -18.19
C GLY A 237 -8.41 15.03 -19.50
N PRO A 238 -8.87 15.85 -20.45
CA PRO A 238 -8.28 15.94 -21.79
C PRO A 238 -6.86 16.54 -21.79
N GLU A 239 -6.54 17.42 -20.85
CA GLU A 239 -5.24 18.12 -20.77
C GLU A 239 -4.22 17.46 -19.84
N PHE A 240 -4.51 16.27 -19.33
CA PHE A 240 -3.59 15.58 -18.41
C PHE A 240 -2.30 15.16 -19.11
N ASN A 241 -1.13 15.55 -18.53
CA ASN A 241 0.21 15.15 -18.93
C ASN A 241 1.02 14.71 -17.69
N LEU A 242 1.95 13.75 -17.86
CA LEU A 242 2.88 13.27 -16.81
C LEU A 242 4.03 14.27 -16.58
#